data_03d022f25fb554889a8d95b89e2ff8a2
#
_entry.id   03d022f25fb554889a8d95b89e2ff8a2
#
_cell.length_a   1.000
_cell.length_b   1.000
_cell.length_c   1.000
_cell.angle_alpha   90.00
_cell.angle_beta   90.00
_cell.angle_gamma   90.00
#
_symmetry.space_group_name_H-M   'P 1'
#
loop_
_entity.id
_entity.type
_entity.pdbx_description
1 polymer ?
#
loop_
_entity_poly.entity_id
_entity_poly.type
_entity_poly.pdbx_seq_one_letter_code
_entity_poly.pdbx_strand_id
1 'polypeptide(L)'
;MLLCSKKLLSIVASITLLGSYGMVAAQTNAGSRTNTPQAFNPQDPYNPRGTLLLRSPLNQAPVIAPNGPTPETIVGDPAYGAFQRGWYLTALALATRQAQAGITSSKTLLGVLYESGKGIPRDLPLAASWYELAASDGDPQAALRLGLLYLSGAGAELKADPEKAAEQLEKAAAANIPEALYNLALLHQEGKVRPNDPKIIKSLLERASETGDIDAMLELGIYLKDGPQEIRDPRRAAFWMGRAARRGLVPAQIYYATLLFKGEGVVPNEAEAADWFERAAAKGNPIAMNRLARIYANGRGRPIDTIEASAWQFHAGRQGILDSKLEALSKSLSLEQQEQASKRAAEIGIKIGASPVLQPKQ
;
A
#
# COMPACT_ATOMS: atom_id res chain seq x y z
N MET A 1 -16.36 -17.35 0.65
CA MET A 1 -16.79 -16.20 1.48
C MET A 1 -15.78 -15.78 2.57
N LEU A 2 -14.63 -16.41 2.73
CA LEU A 2 -13.65 -16.13 3.81
C LEU A 2 -12.37 -15.42 3.30
N LEU A 3 -12.29 -15.06 2.03
CA LEU A 3 -11.10 -14.45 1.41
C LEU A 3 -11.12 -12.91 1.37
N CYS A 4 -12.27 -12.29 1.56
CA CYS A 4 -12.40 -10.83 1.46
C CYS A 4 -11.95 -10.06 2.72
N SER A 5 -12.14 -10.63 3.92
CA SER A 5 -11.79 -9.92 5.16
C SER A 5 -10.28 -9.81 5.44
N LYS A 6 -9.45 -10.63 4.79
CA LYS A 6 -7.99 -10.56 4.93
C LYS A 6 -7.32 -9.52 4.03
N LYS A 7 -8.01 -9.03 2.99
CA LYS A 7 -7.44 -8.05 2.06
C LYS A 7 -7.48 -6.60 2.57
N LEU A 8 -8.49 -6.21 3.36
CA LEU A 8 -8.50 -4.86 3.99
C LEU A 8 -7.32 -4.66 4.95
N LEU A 9 -6.92 -5.71 5.69
CA LEU A 9 -5.75 -5.66 6.57
C LEU A 9 -4.42 -5.58 5.80
N SER A 10 -4.36 -6.07 4.56
CA SER A 10 -3.13 -6.05 3.74
C SER A 10 -2.81 -4.66 3.17
N ILE A 11 -3.83 -3.85 2.88
CA ILE A 11 -3.63 -2.51 2.30
C ILE A 11 -3.14 -1.52 3.37
N VAL A 12 -3.59 -1.66 4.60
CA VAL A 12 -3.09 -0.88 5.74
C VAL A 12 -1.63 -1.22 6.07
N ALA A 13 -1.20 -2.47 5.87
CA ALA A 13 0.18 -2.91 6.12
C ALA A 13 1.19 -2.36 5.09
N SER A 14 0.75 -2.01 3.87
CA SER A 14 1.66 -1.48 2.83
C SER A 14 2.08 -0.02 3.06
N ILE A 15 1.36 0.73 3.87
CA ILE A 15 1.71 2.13 4.21
C ILE A 15 2.73 2.21 5.35
N THR A 16 2.89 1.13 6.15
CA THR A 16 3.80 1.09 7.30
C THR A 16 5.21 0.55 7.00
N LEU A 17 5.51 0.11 5.78
CA LEU A 17 6.76 -0.59 5.44
C LEU A 17 7.85 0.28 4.77
N LEU A 18 7.73 1.60 4.79
CA LEU A 18 8.76 2.52 4.26
C LEU A 18 9.58 3.24 5.35
N GLY A 19 9.66 2.70 6.55
CA GLY A 19 10.30 3.38 7.68
C GLY A 19 11.20 2.55 8.58
N SER A 20 11.95 1.53 8.10
CA SER A 20 12.92 0.84 8.95
C SER A 20 14.21 0.47 8.22
N TYR A 21 15.14 1.41 8.11
CA TYR A 21 16.56 1.13 7.98
C TYR A 21 17.36 1.89 9.04
N GLY A 22 18.02 1.12 9.90
CA GLY A 22 19.23 1.54 10.63
C GLY A 22 19.03 2.00 12.06
N MET A 23 19.10 1.09 13.05
CA MET A 23 19.60 1.42 14.38
C MET A 23 20.78 0.50 14.74
N VAL A 24 21.95 1.11 14.77
CA VAL A 24 23.13 0.59 15.45
C VAL A 24 22.94 0.80 16.95
N ALA A 25 23.10 -0.29 17.71
CA ALA A 25 23.02 -0.28 19.16
C ALA A 25 24.19 0.51 19.78
N ALA A 26 23.88 1.47 20.63
CA ALA A 26 24.79 1.97 21.65
C ALA A 26 24.16 1.72 23.02
N GLN A 27 24.79 0.81 23.80
CA GLN A 27 24.48 0.60 25.19
C GLN A 27 25.03 1.77 26.04
N THR A 28 24.19 2.40 26.87
CA THR A 28 24.64 3.02 28.12
C THR A 28 23.52 3.05 29.17
N ASN A 29 23.81 2.38 30.25
CA ASN A 29 23.45 2.59 31.67
C ASN A 29 22.00 2.95 32.10
N ALA A 30 21.51 2.02 32.91
CA ALA A 30 20.33 2.09 33.73
C ALA A 30 20.38 3.25 34.76
N GLY A 31 19.32 4.06 34.74
CA GLY A 31 18.91 4.92 35.81
C GLY A 31 17.41 4.81 35.97
N SER A 32 16.96 4.14 37.02
CA SER A 32 15.55 3.97 37.37
C SER A 32 14.89 5.33 37.61
N ARG A 33 13.97 5.73 36.76
CA ARG A 33 12.96 6.76 37.06
C ARG A 33 11.59 6.16 36.90
N THR A 34 10.90 6.00 38.01
CA THR A 34 9.47 5.68 38.11
C THR A 34 8.68 6.80 37.45
N ASN A 35 8.14 6.53 36.24
CA ASN A 35 7.17 7.42 35.60
C ASN A 35 5.80 7.19 36.25
N THR A 36 5.50 7.98 37.28
CA THR A 36 4.13 8.28 37.66
C THR A 36 3.51 9.18 36.54
N PRO A 37 2.29 8.93 36.06
CA PRO A 37 1.63 9.83 35.12
C PRO A 37 1.45 11.19 35.77
N GLN A 38 2.09 12.22 35.22
CA GLN A 38 1.86 13.58 35.68
C GLN A 38 0.38 13.97 35.45
N ALA A 39 -0.21 14.52 36.49
CA ALA A 39 -1.55 15.04 36.46
C ALA A 39 -1.66 16.15 35.38
N PHE A 40 -2.79 16.16 34.70
CA PHE A 40 -3.21 17.14 33.70
C PHE A 40 -2.93 18.58 34.17
N ASN A 41 -2.10 19.30 33.44
CA ASN A 41 -1.86 20.73 33.61
C ASN A 41 -2.61 21.52 32.53
N PRO A 42 -3.65 22.28 32.87
CA PRO A 42 -4.43 23.07 31.90
C PRO A 42 -3.64 24.22 31.25
N GLN A 43 -2.43 24.50 31.70
CA GLN A 43 -1.56 25.55 31.17
C GLN A 43 -0.41 25.00 30.28
N ASP A 44 -0.42 23.71 29.98
CA ASP A 44 0.55 23.11 29.09
C ASP A 44 0.24 23.54 27.63
N PRO A 45 1.11 24.29 26.96
CA PRO A 45 0.90 24.71 25.58
C PRO A 45 0.87 23.54 24.56
N TYR A 46 1.23 22.33 25.00
CA TYR A 46 1.18 21.10 24.20
C TYR A 46 -0.01 20.21 24.54
N ASN A 47 -0.99 20.68 25.32
CA ASN A 47 -2.14 19.88 25.69
C ASN A 47 -3.19 19.84 24.57
N PRO A 48 -3.36 18.70 23.85
CA PRO A 48 -4.27 18.61 22.69
C PRO A 48 -5.77 18.63 23.05
N ARG A 49 -6.13 18.64 24.35
CA ARG A 49 -7.52 18.57 24.82
C ARG A 49 -8.17 19.92 25.17
N GLY A 50 -7.43 21.00 25.02
CA GLY A 50 -7.97 22.35 25.21
C GLY A 50 -8.48 22.90 23.91
N THR A 51 -9.78 23.13 23.81
CA THR A 51 -10.53 23.86 22.76
C THR A 51 -9.69 24.29 21.56
N LEU A 52 -9.81 23.53 20.48
CA LEU A 52 -9.04 23.54 19.23
C LEU A 52 -8.90 24.90 18.53
N LEU A 53 -9.62 25.90 18.96
CA LEU A 53 -9.79 27.11 18.17
C LEU A 53 -9.07 28.36 18.71
N LEU A 54 -8.57 28.38 19.92
CA LEU A 54 -8.21 29.68 20.50
C LEU A 54 -6.91 29.77 21.31
N ARG A 55 -6.10 28.72 21.37
CA ARG A 55 -4.79 28.80 22.01
C ARG A 55 -3.68 28.33 21.08
N SER A 56 -3.51 29.06 20.01
CA SER A 56 -2.24 29.09 19.31
C SER A 56 -1.23 29.77 20.26
N PRO A 57 -0.02 29.24 20.41
CA PRO A 57 1.08 29.93 21.09
C PRO A 57 1.60 31.06 20.20
N LEU A 58 0.73 32.00 19.83
CA LEU A 58 1.08 33.15 18.96
C LEU A 58 2.08 34.12 19.61
N ASN A 59 2.36 33.98 20.91
CA ASN A 59 3.33 34.81 21.60
C ASN A 59 4.74 34.22 21.71
N GLN A 60 4.95 32.97 21.20
CA GLN A 60 6.29 32.42 21.02
C GLN A 60 6.36 31.93 19.57
N ALA A 61 6.64 32.86 18.66
CA ALA A 61 7.05 32.46 17.31
C ALA A 61 8.20 31.45 17.48
N PRO A 62 8.12 30.23 16.86
CA PRO A 62 9.24 29.32 16.87
C PRO A 62 10.44 30.10 16.35
N VAL A 63 11.55 30.01 17.08
CA VAL A 63 12.82 30.65 16.67
C VAL A 63 13.13 30.05 15.30
N ILE A 64 12.87 30.81 14.26
CA ILE A 64 13.31 30.48 12.90
C ILE A 64 14.82 30.34 13.00
N ALA A 65 15.36 29.19 12.66
CA ALA A 65 16.80 29.00 12.65
C ALA A 65 17.43 30.21 11.92
N PRO A 66 18.46 30.85 12.48
CA PRO A 66 18.98 32.12 11.95
C PRO A 66 19.46 32.08 10.50
N ASN A 67 19.53 30.88 9.90
CA ASN A 67 19.94 30.64 8.51
C ASN A 67 18.83 29.97 7.65
N GLY A 68 17.57 29.97 8.12
CA GLY A 68 16.44 29.50 7.30
C GLY A 68 15.96 30.61 6.35
N PRO A 69 15.40 30.27 5.15
CA PRO A 69 14.87 31.28 4.25
C PRO A 69 13.72 32.03 4.92
N THR A 70 13.69 33.32 4.69
CA THR A 70 12.55 34.15 5.07
C THR A 70 11.31 33.74 4.25
N PRO A 71 10.09 33.91 4.78
CA PRO A 71 8.86 33.62 4.05
C PRO A 71 8.79 34.27 2.65
N GLU A 72 9.43 35.39 2.45
CA GLU A 72 9.48 36.15 1.19
C GLU A 72 10.31 35.46 0.09
N THR A 73 11.17 34.51 0.43
CA THR A 73 12.01 33.78 -0.55
C THR A 73 11.36 32.49 -1.07
N ILE A 74 10.17 32.14 -0.57
CA ILE A 74 9.46 30.92 -0.96
C ILE A 74 8.39 31.29 -1.99
N VAL A 75 8.66 31.00 -3.27
CA VAL A 75 7.69 31.18 -4.36
C VAL A 75 6.57 30.11 -4.22
N GLY A 76 5.31 30.53 -4.21
CA GLY A 76 4.13 29.67 -4.04
C GLY A 76 3.63 29.62 -2.60
N ASP A 77 3.12 28.46 -2.15
CA ASP A 77 2.70 28.27 -0.75
C ASP A 77 3.93 28.10 0.16
N PRO A 78 4.25 29.07 1.02
CA PRO A 78 5.47 29.04 1.83
C PRO A 78 5.46 27.91 2.87
N ALA A 79 4.29 27.52 3.39
CA ALA A 79 4.19 26.41 4.34
C ALA A 79 4.49 25.06 3.66
N TYR A 80 3.91 24.84 2.50
CA TYR A 80 4.17 23.65 1.71
C TYR A 80 5.61 23.59 1.19
N GLY A 81 6.17 24.71 0.76
CA GLY A 81 7.57 24.82 0.37
C GLY A 81 8.54 24.48 1.49
N ALA A 82 8.26 24.92 2.72
CA ALA A 82 9.04 24.55 3.91
C ALA A 82 8.92 23.04 4.20
N PHE A 83 7.72 22.47 4.09
CA PHE A 83 7.49 21.04 4.28
C PHE A 83 8.29 20.19 3.28
N GLN A 84 8.28 20.54 2.01
CA GLN A 84 9.03 19.81 0.97
C GLN A 84 10.55 19.83 1.21
N ARG A 85 11.08 20.91 1.82
CA ARG A 85 12.50 21.03 2.16
C ARG A 85 12.87 20.33 3.48
N GLY A 86 11.90 19.73 4.18
CA GLY A 86 12.13 19.08 5.47
C GLY A 86 12.19 20.05 6.66
N TRP A 87 11.85 21.33 6.48
CA TRP A 87 11.79 22.34 7.53
C TRP A 87 10.44 22.27 8.25
N TYR A 88 10.20 21.15 8.93
CA TYR A 88 8.88 20.81 9.45
C TYR A 88 8.36 21.76 10.51
N LEU A 89 9.23 22.27 11.40
CA LEU A 89 8.82 23.28 12.41
C LEU A 89 8.45 24.62 11.75
N THR A 90 9.19 25.04 10.72
CA THR A 90 8.85 26.22 9.92
C THR A 90 7.53 25.99 9.17
N ALA A 91 7.37 24.80 8.56
CA ALA A 91 6.12 24.44 7.87
C ALA A 91 4.93 24.47 8.84
N LEU A 92 5.08 23.93 10.05
CA LEU A 92 4.06 23.96 11.10
C LEU A 92 3.65 25.40 11.46
N ALA A 93 4.64 26.26 11.74
CA ALA A 93 4.38 27.64 12.12
C ALA A 93 3.67 28.43 10.99
N LEU A 94 4.13 28.29 9.75
CA LEU A 94 3.52 28.93 8.59
C LEU A 94 2.11 28.38 8.31
N ALA A 95 1.94 27.07 8.32
CA ALA A 95 0.65 26.42 8.11
C ALA A 95 -0.37 26.81 9.18
N THR A 96 0.06 26.91 10.46
CA THR A 96 -0.82 27.36 11.56
C THR A 96 -1.32 28.78 11.33
N ARG A 97 -0.42 29.69 10.95
CA ARG A 97 -0.79 31.09 10.65
C ARG A 97 -1.74 31.18 9.46
N GLN A 98 -1.47 30.45 8.39
CA GLN A 98 -2.30 30.41 7.19
C GLN A 98 -3.67 29.77 7.45
N ALA A 99 -3.71 28.68 8.22
CA ALA A 99 -4.95 28.00 8.60
C ALA A 99 -5.86 28.93 9.44
N GLN A 100 -5.28 29.75 10.32
CA GLN A 100 -6.00 30.78 11.07
C GLN A 100 -6.54 31.91 10.16
N ALA A 101 -5.85 32.19 9.06
CA ALA A 101 -6.35 33.08 8.01
C ALA A 101 -7.39 32.42 7.08
N GLY A 102 -7.79 31.18 7.34
CA GLY A 102 -8.83 30.47 6.59
C GLY A 102 -8.31 29.71 5.38
N ILE A 103 -7.00 29.56 5.19
CA ILE A 103 -6.43 28.84 4.03
C ILE A 103 -6.60 27.34 4.21
N THR A 104 -7.46 26.72 3.41
CA THR A 104 -7.85 25.29 3.50
C THR A 104 -6.67 24.35 3.27
N SER A 105 -5.80 24.60 2.28
CA SER A 105 -4.61 23.78 2.00
C SER A 105 -3.67 23.71 3.20
N SER A 106 -3.58 24.77 4.00
CA SER A 106 -2.76 24.80 5.20
C SER A 106 -3.36 23.99 6.35
N LYS A 107 -4.70 23.89 6.43
CA LYS A 107 -5.38 22.96 7.36
C LYS A 107 -5.04 21.52 6.99
N THR A 108 -5.10 21.18 5.70
CA THR A 108 -4.68 19.86 5.19
C THR A 108 -3.22 19.57 5.51
N LEU A 109 -2.32 20.54 5.32
CA LEU A 109 -0.89 20.38 5.65
C LEU A 109 -0.66 20.16 7.15
N LEU A 110 -1.42 20.81 8.03
CA LEU A 110 -1.37 20.57 9.47
C LEU A 110 -1.79 19.12 9.79
N GLY A 111 -2.85 18.63 9.18
CA GLY A 111 -3.25 17.23 9.27
C GLY A 111 -2.12 16.28 8.88
N VAL A 112 -1.44 16.53 7.75
CA VAL A 112 -0.29 15.73 7.28
C VAL A 112 0.90 15.78 8.25
N LEU A 113 1.20 16.92 8.83
CA LEU A 113 2.28 17.06 9.81
C LEU A 113 2.01 16.23 11.08
N TYR A 114 0.81 16.32 11.65
CA TYR A 114 0.41 15.55 12.82
C TYR A 114 0.26 14.05 12.51
N GLU A 115 -0.25 13.68 11.34
CA GLU A 115 -0.34 12.28 10.90
C GLU A 115 1.04 11.63 10.75
N SER A 116 1.97 12.35 10.12
CA SER A 116 3.31 11.83 9.82
C SER A 116 4.27 11.87 11.00
N GLY A 117 4.04 12.73 11.98
CA GLY A 117 4.94 12.95 13.10
C GLY A 117 6.30 13.56 12.71
N LYS A 118 6.36 14.24 11.55
CA LYS A 118 7.60 14.85 11.06
C LYS A 118 7.91 16.15 11.79
N GLY A 119 9.00 16.14 12.56
CA GLY A 119 9.45 17.29 13.33
C GLY A 119 8.63 17.62 14.59
N ILE A 120 7.50 16.96 14.77
CA ILE A 120 6.60 17.07 15.93
C ILE A 120 6.13 15.67 16.34
N PRO A 121 5.66 15.45 17.57
CA PRO A 121 5.03 14.18 17.94
C PRO A 121 3.82 13.89 17.05
N ARG A 122 3.70 12.61 16.66
CA ARG A 122 2.52 12.13 15.90
C ARG A 122 1.27 12.19 16.77
N ASP A 123 0.21 12.76 16.22
CA ASP A 123 -1.09 12.90 16.91
C ASP A 123 -2.22 12.70 15.88
N LEU A 124 -2.76 11.48 15.83
CA LEU A 124 -3.79 11.11 14.85
C LEU A 124 -5.17 11.71 15.14
N PRO A 125 -5.63 11.84 16.40
CA PRO A 125 -6.83 12.60 16.71
C PRO A 125 -6.76 14.07 16.26
N LEU A 126 -5.63 14.72 16.48
CA LEU A 126 -5.44 16.10 16.06
C LEU A 126 -5.32 16.22 14.54
N ALA A 127 -4.65 15.24 13.87
CA ALA A 127 -4.63 15.17 12.41
C ALA A 127 -6.05 15.04 11.84
N ALA A 128 -6.87 14.13 12.41
CA ALA A 128 -8.26 13.95 12.00
C ALA A 128 -9.07 15.24 12.13
N SER A 129 -8.90 15.98 13.23
CA SER A 129 -9.59 17.26 13.45
C SER A 129 -9.20 18.31 12.40
N TRP A 130 -7.92 18.39 12.03
CA TRP A 130 -7.47 19.29 10.96
C TRP A 130 -7.99 18.88 9.58
N TYR A 131 -8.01 17.58 9.29
CA TYR A 131 -8.61 17.08 8.05
C TYR A 131 -10.13 17.31 8.01
N GLU A 132 -10.84 17.18 9.14
CA GLU A 132 -12.26 17.47 9.22
C GLU A 132 -12.57 18.93 8.89
N LEU A 133 -11.80 19.86 9.44
CA LEU A 133 -11.92 21.29 9.11
C LEU A 133 -11.64 21.54 7.61
N ALA A 134 -10.60 20.95 7.04
CA ALA A 134 -10.29 21.13 5.64
C ALA A 134 -11.34 20.49 4.71
N ALA A 135 -11.82 19.29 5.06
CA ALA A 135 -12.86 18.59 4.31
C ALA A 135 -14.21 19.32 4.37
N SER A 136 -14.49 20.03 5.48
CA SER A 136 -15.68 20.88 5.62
C SER A 136 -15.59 22.13 4.75
N ASP A 137 -14.38 22.62 4.50
CA ASP A 137 -14.12 23.69 3.54
C ASP A 137 -14.13 23.21 2.08
N GLY A 138 -14.33 21.91 1.85
CA GLY A 138 -14.44 21.33 0.52
C GLY A 138 -13.13 20.76 -0.05
N ASP A 139 -12.08 20.55 0.76
CA ASP A 139 -10.86 19.90 0.29
C ASP A 139 -11.05 18.38 0.15
N PRO A 140 -11.05 17.84 -1.08
CA PRO A 140 -11.27 16.42 -1.30
C PRO A 140 -10.07 15.56 -0.86
N GLN A 141 -8.87 16.11 -0.81
CA GLN A 141 -7.69 15.40 -0.30
C GLN A 141 -7.75 15.21 1.22
N ALA A 142 -8.21 16.23 1.94
CA ALA A 142 -8.47 16.12 3.37
C ALA A 142 -9.59 15.12 3.66
N ALA A 143 -10.66 15.12 2.86
CA ALA A 143 -11.74 14.14 2.98
C ALA A 143 -11.22 12.71 2.76
N LEU A 144 -10.38 12.48 1.74
CA LEU A 144 -9.72 11.19 1.53
C LEU A 144 -8.92 10.76 2.77
N ARG A 145 -8.03 11.63 3.26
CA ARG A 145 -7.16 11.32 4.41
C ARG A 145 -7.97 11.01 5.66
N LEU A 146 -9.01 11.80 5.93
CA LEU A 146 -9.92 11.57 7.05
C LEU A 146 -10.66 10.25 6.92
N GLY A 147 -11.16 9.93 5.72
CA GLY A 147 -11.80 8.65 5.43
C GLY A 147 -10.88 7.46 5.70
N LEU A 148 -9.62 7.53 5.27
CA LEU A 148 -8.62 6.48 5.52
C LEU A 148 -8.29 6.34 7.02
N LEU A 149 -8.21 7.45 7.74
CA LEU A 149 -8.00 7.42 9.20
C LEU A 149 -9.19 6.75 9.90
N TYR A 150 -10.43 7.02 9.50
CA TYR A 150 -11.60 6.34 10.07
C TYR A 150 -11.69 4.87 9.67
N LEU A 151 -11.19 4.46 8.49
CA LEU A 151 -11.13 3.04 8.12
C LEU A 151 -10.14 2.27 8.99
N SER A 152 -8.96 2.83 9.21
CA SER A 152 -7.88 2.16 9.94
C SER A 152 -8.04 2.24 11.46
N GLY A 153 -8.59 3.33 11.93
CA GLY A 153 -8.49 3.74 13.32
C GLY A 153 -7.04 4.06 13.73
N ALA A 154 -6.86 4.53 14.95
CA ALA A 154 -5.56 4.82 15.54
C ALA A 154 -5.49 4.30 16.98
N GLY A 155 -5.88 3.05 17.16
CA GLY A 155 -5.92 2.41 18.48
C GLY A 155 -7.00 3.00 19.39
N ALA A 156 -6.66 3.25 20.66
CA ALA A 156 -7.62 3.75 21.64
C ALA A 156 -8.03 5.22 21.42
N GLU A 157 -7.17 6.00 20.78
CA GLU A 157 -7.34 7.45 20.62
C GLU A 157 -8.29 7.83 19.47
N LEU A 158 -8.26 7.06 18.37
CA LEU A 158 -9.17 7.22 17.24
C LEU A 158 -9.70 5.83 16.84
N LYS A 159 -10.93 5.53 17.24
CA LYS A 159 -11.57 4.25 16.88
C LYS A 159 -11.92 4.24 15.39
N ALA A 160 -11.80 3.04 14.79
CA ALA A 160 -12.31 2.84 13.44
C ALA A 160 -13.83 3.10 13.40
N ASP A 161 -14.24 3.86 12.39
CA ASP A 161 -15.64 4.24 12.15
C ASP A 161 -15.92 4.15 10.64
N PRO A 162 -16.32 2.98 10.14
CA PRO A 162 -16.56 2.78 8.72
C PRO A 162 -17.67 3.65 8.13
N GLU A 163 -18.67 4.06 8.94
CA GLU A 163 -19.75 4.96 8.51
C GLU A 163 -19.19 6.34 8.19
N LYS A 164 -18.43 6.92 9.12
CA LYS A 164 -17.76 8.21 8.88
C LYS A 164 -16.72 8.12 7.76
N ALA A 165 -16.02 6.98 7.67
CA ALA A 165 -15.10 6.74 6.58
C ALA A 165 -15.81 6.82 5.22
N ALA A 166 -16.96 6.13 5.09
CA ALA A 166 -17.74 6.14 3.85
C ALA A 166 -18.20 7.56 3.48
N GLU A 167 -18.72 8.34 4.44
CA GLU A 167 -19.14 9.72 4.21
C GLU A 167 -17.99 10.60 3.66
N GLN A 168 -16.80 10.47 4.22
CA GLN A 168 -15.65 11.26 3.77
C GLN A 168 -15.13 10.76 2.41
N LEU A 169 -15.10 9.45 2.20
CA LEU A 169 -14.71 8.87 0.91
C LEU A 169 -15.71 9.22 -0.20
N GLU A 170 -17.01 9.36 0.09
CA GLU A 170 -18.01 9.85 -0.87
C GLU A 170 -17.70 11.29 -1.31
N LYS A 171 -17.31 12.18 -0.39
CA LYS A 171 -16.91 13.56 -0.72
C LYS A 171 -15.67 13.55 -1.63
N ALA A 172 -14.66 12.76 -1.29
CA ALA A 172 -13.45 12.64 -2.10
C ALA A 172 -13.72 11.96 -3.46
N ALA A 173 -14.58 10.95 -3.51
CA ALA A 173 -15.00 10.26 -4.73
C ALA A 173 -15.79 11.17 -5.68
N ALA A 174 -16.57 12.13 -5.15
CA ALA A 174 -17.25 13.14 -5.96
C ALA A 174 -16.25 14.00 -6.76
N ALA A 175 -15.06 14.23 -6.22
CA ALA A 175 -13.95 14.90 -6.91
C ALA A 175 -13.11 13.95 -7.79
N ASN A 176 -13.56 12.73 -8.04
CA ASN A 176 -12.86 11.69 -8.82
C ASN A 176 -11.46 11.33 -8.29
N ILE A 177 -11.23 11.37 -6.97
CA ILE A 177 -9.97 10.90 -6.40
C ILE A 177 -9.94 9.36 -6.50
N PRO A 178 -8.95 8.78 -7.21
CA PRO A 178 -8.92 7.36 -7.52
C PRO A 178 -8.94 6.47 -6.27
N GLU A 179 -8.13 6.80 -5.28
CA GLU A 179 -8.02 6.06 -4.02
C GLU A 179 -9.34 6.09 -3.23
N ALA A 180 -10.08 7.20 -3.25
CA ALA A 180 -11.40 7.29 -2.62
C ALA A 180 -12.43 6.42 -3.33
N LEU A 181 -12.47 6.47 -4.67
CA LEU A 181 -13.33 5.63 -5.49
C LEU A 181 -13.09 4.14 -5.23
N TYR A 182 -11.82 3.74 -5.17
CA TYR A 182 -11.42 2.36 -4.89
C TYR A 182 -11.86 1.90 -3.50
N ASN A 183 -11.55 2.68 -2.46
CA ASN A 183 -11.92 2.33 -1.08
C ASN A 183 -13.46 2.31 -0.88
N LEU A 184 -14.17 3.24 -1.52
CA LEU A 184 -15.63 3.25 -1.49
C LEU A 184 -16.21 2.00 -2.18
N ALA A 185 -15.63 1.55 -3.30
CA ALA A 185 -16.02 0.31 -3.95
C ALA A 185 -15.85 -0.90 -3.02
N LEU A 186 -14.76 -0.96 -2.25
CA LEU A 186 -14.54 -2.04 -1.28
C LEU A 186 -15.58 -2.02 -0.15
N LEU A 187 -15.96 -0.84 0.35
CA LEU A 187 -17.02 -0.72 1.37
C LEU A 187 -18.37 -1.21 0.84
N HIS A 188 -18.69 -0.93 -0.42
CA HIS A 188 -19.88 -1.49 -1.07
C HIS A 188 -19.77 -3.01 -1.25
N GLN A 189 -18.60 -3.56 -1.59
CA GLN A 189 -18.42 -5.02 -1.69
C GLN A 189 -18.62 -5.72 -0.34
N GLU A 190 -18.20 -5.10 0.76
CA GLU A 190 -18.46 -5.66 2.10
C GLU A 190 -19.95 -5.66 2.47
N GLY A 191 -20.72 -4.69 2.00
CA GLY A 191 -22.16 -4.59 2.21
C GLY A 191 -22.59 -4.30 3.65
N LYS A 192 -21.65 -3.89 4.53
CA LYS A 192 -21.94 -3.62 5.95
C LYS A 192 -22.40 -2.18 6.20
N VAL A 193 -21.72 -1.24 5.56
CA VAL A 193 -21.93 0.21 5.71
C VAL A 193 -22.67 0.80 4.52
N ARG A 194 -22.42 0.25 3.34
CA ARG A 194 -23.07 0.61 2.08
C ARG A 194 -23.68 -0.63 1.43
N PRO A 195 -24.80 -0.50 0.71
CA PRO A 195 -25.42 -1.63 0.01
C PRO A 195 -24.44 -2.28 -0.97
N ASN A 196 -24.42 -3.61 -1.01
CA ASN A 196 -23.66 -4.34 -2.03
C ASN A 196 -24.44 -4.31 -3.35
N ASP A 197 -24.30 -3.20 -4.08
CA ASP A 197 -24.89 -3.02 -5.41
C ASP A 197 -23.82 -3.26 -6.48
N PRO A 198 -23.95 -4.31 -7.29
CA PRO A 198 -22.97 -4.65 -8.32
C PRO A 198 -22.72 -3.55 -9.36
N LYS A 199 -23.74 -2.74 -9.68
CA LYS A 199 -23.60 -1.65 -10.65
C LYS A 199 -22.82 -0.48 -10.08
N ILE A 200 -23.06 -0.14 -8.80
CA ILE A 200 -22.33 0.90 -8.09
C ILE A 200 -20.86 0.49 -7.95
N ILE A 201 -20.59 -0.73 -7.48
CA ILE A 201 -19.24 -1.26 -7.31
C ILE A 201 -18.47 -1.19 -8.64
N LYS A 202 -19.08 -1.71 -9.72
CA LYS A 202 -18.47 -1.66 -11.05
C LYS A 202 -18.18 -0.23 -11.49
N SER A 203 -19.12 0.70 -11.34
CA SER A 203 -18.95 2.10 -11.74
C SER A 203 -17.80 2.78 -10.96
N LEU A 204 -17.71 2.56 -9.66
CA LEU A 204 -16.64 3.11 -8.82
C LEU A 204 -15.27 2.56 -9.23
N LEU A 205 -15.16 1.24 -9.46
CA LEU A 205 -13.93 0.61 -9.92
C LEU A 205 -13.54 1.06 -11.33
N GLU A 206 -14.50 1.25 -12.24
CA GLU A 206 -14.24 1.77 -13.58
C GLU A 206 -13.65 3.19 -13.51
N ARG A 207 -14.31 4.09 -12.78
CA ARG A 207 -13.81 5.46 -12.60
C ARG A 207 -12.41 5.49 -11.99
N ALA A 208 -12.16 4.71 -10.93
CA ALA A 208 -10.84 4.61 -10.32
C ALA A 208 -9.77 4.06 -11.29
N SER A 209 -10.13 3.06 -12.10
CA SER A 209 -9.25 2.45 -13.09
C SER A 209 -8.92 3.41 -14.24
N GLU A 210 -9.90 4.18 -14.70
CA GLU A 210 -9.74 5.17 -15.77
C GLU A 210 -8.84 6.33 -15.35
N THR A 211 -8.92 6.75 -14.10
CA THR A 211 -8.04 7.78 -13.51
C THR A 211 -6.64 7.26 -13.19
N GLY A 212 -6.40 5.95 -13.32
CA GLY A 212 -5.07 5.38 -13.28
C GLY A 212 -4.72 4.61 -12.02
N ASP A 213 -5.66 4.34 -11.13
CA ASP A 213 -5.41 3.50 -9.96
C ASP A 213 -5.14 2.05 -10.38
N ILE A 214 -3.96 1.55 -10.00
CA ILE A 214 -3.48 0.24 -10.47
C ILE A 214 -4.18 -0.90 -9.70
N ASP A 215 -4.46 -0.69 -8.43
CA ASP A 215 -5.16 -1.67 -7.59
C ASP A 215 -6.63 -1.77 -8.01
N ALA A 216 -7.27 -0.64 -8.33
CA ALA A 216 -8.61 -0.62 -8.91
C ALA A 216 -8.68 -1.34 -10.26
N MET A 217 -7.66 -1.22 -11.12
CA MET A 217 -7.60 -1.96 -12.39
C MET A 217 -7.61 -3.48 -12.16
N LEU A 218 -6.85 -3.96 -11.18
CA LEU A 218 -6.83 -5.37 -10.83
C LEU A 218 -8.17 -5.81 -10.23
N GLU A 219 -8.70 -5.05 -9.26
CA GLU A 219 -9.95 -5.39 -8.60
C GLU A 219 -11.13 -5.38 -9.57
N LEU A 220 -11.20 -4.39 -10.48
CA LEU A 220 -12.17 -4.36 -11.57
C LEU A 220 -12.05 -5.61 -12.46
N GLY A 221 -10.83 -6.00 -12.80
CA GLY A 221 -10.58 -7.22 -13.57
C GLY A 221 -11.10 -8.47 -12.84
N ILE A 222 -10.86 -8.60 -11.55
CA ILE A 222 -11.37 -9.71 -10.72
C ILE A 222 -12.89 -9.65 -10.64
N TYR A 223 -13.45 -8.46 -10.44
CA TYR A 223 -14.90 -8.27 -10.33
C TYR A 223 -15.64 -8.59 -11.64
N LEU A 224 -15.06 -8.21 -12.79
CA LEU A 224 -15.60 -8.55 -14.11
C LEU A 224 -15.43 -10.04 -14.45
N LYS A 225 -14.46 -10.73 -13.85
CA LYS A 225 -14.24 -12.17 -14.07
C LYS A 225 -15.11 -13.04 -13.17
N ASP A 226 -15.10 -12.77 -11.86
CA ASP A 226 -15.63 -13.68 -10.83
C ASP A 226 -16.85 -13.11 -10.08
N GLY A 227 -17.27 -11.89 -10.38
CA GLY A 227 -18.41 -11.21 -9.76
C GLY A 227 -19.78 -11.76 -10.17
N PRO A 228 -20.87 -11.06 -9.82
CA PRO A 228 -22.24 -11.45 -10.21
C PRO A 228 -22.38 -11.64 -11.73
N GLN A 229 -23.24 -12.58 -12.13
CA GLN A 229 -23.36 -12.99 -13.54
C GLN A 229 -23.67 -11.81 -14.49
N GLU A 230 -24.49 -10.88 -14.04
CA GLU A 230 -24.89 -9.68 -14.80
C GLU A 230 -23.75 -8.68 -15.04
N ILE A 231 -22.64 -8.82 -14.29
CA ILE A 231 -21.46 -7.93 -14.38
C ILE A 231 -20.32 -8.60 -15.15
N ARG A 232 -20.35 -9.92 -15.30
CA ARG A 232 -19.22 -10.67 -15.88
C ARG A 232 -18.93 -10.27 -17.32
N ASP A 233 -17.68 -9.93 -17.57
CA ASP A 233 -17.12 -9.67 -18.90
C ASP A 233 -15.66 -10.13 -18.94
N PRO A 234 -15.38 -11.36 -19.38
CA PRO A 234 -14.02 -11.91 -19.42
C PRO A 234 -13.06 -11.09 -20.30
N ARG A 235 -13.54 -10.48 -21.38
CA ARG A 235 -12.68 -9.67 -22.27
C ARG A 235 -12.24 -8.39 -21.57
N ARG A 236 -13.16 -7.69 -20.94
CA ARG A 236 -12.84 -6.48 -20.16
C ARG A 236 -12.02 -6.82 -18.92
N ALA A 237 -12.27 -7.97 -18.29
CA ALA A 237 -11.45 -8.46 -17.17
C ALA A 237 -9.98 -8.61 -17.59
N ALA A 238 -9.73 -9.30 -18.69
CA ALA A 238 -8.39 -9.48 -19.22
C ALA A 238 -7.73 -8.16 -19.64
N PHE A 239 -8.49 -7.23 -20.23
CA PHE A 239 -8.00 -5.89 -20.59
C PHE A 239 -7.47 -5.14 -19.36
N TRP A 240 -8.26 -5.07 -18.28
CA TRP A 240 -7.88 -4.33 -17.08
C TRP A 240 -6.74 -5.00 -16.30
N MET A 241 -6.78 -6.33 -16.15
CA MET A 241 -5.67 -7.09 -15.55
C MET A 241 -4.37 -6.92 -16.35
N GLY A 242 -4.45 -6.92 -17.70
CA GLY A 242 -3.30 -6.66 -18.56
C GLY A 242 -2.76 -5.25 -18.43
N ARG A 243 -3.61 -4.23 -18.24
CA ARG A 243 -3.15 -2.85 -17.92
C ARG A 243 -2.42 -2.78 -16.60
N ALA A 244 -2.96 -3.38 -15.54
CA ALA A 244 -2.32 -3.43 -14.23
C ALA A 244 -0.98 -4.21 -14.26
N ALA A 245 -0.94 -5.33 -14.99
CA ALA A 245 0.27 -6.14 -15.19
C ALA A 245 1.40 -5.35 -15.87
N ARG A 246 1.08 -4.61 -16.95
CA ARG A 246 2.04 -3.74 -17.65
C ARG A 246 2.57 -2.61 -16.76
N ARG A 247 1.78 -2.14 -15.79
CA ARG A 247 2.21 -1.16 -14.79
C ARG A 247 3.03 -1.78 -13.64
N GLY A 248 3.27 -3.09 -13.69
CA GLY A 248 4.20 -3.77 -12.79
C GLY A 248 3.58 -4.34 -11.51
N LEU A 249 2.24 -4.33 -11.37
CA LEU A 249 1.55 -4.93 -10.23
C LEU A 249 1.70 -6.47 -10.30
N VAL A 250 2.45 -7.05 -9.37
CA VAL A 250 2.79 -8.48 -9.38
C VAL A 250 1.56 -9.39 -9.35
N PRO A 251 0.54 -9.16 -8.49
CA PRO A 251 -0.68 -9.94 -8.55
C PRO A 251 -1.35 -9.90 -9.93
N ALA A 252 -1.41 -8.72 -10.57
CA ALA A 252 -1.99 -8.58 -11.91
C ALA A 252 -1.21 -9.34 -12.97
N GLN A 253 0.13 -9.40 -12.88
CA GLN A 253 0.97 -10.19 -13.77
C GLN A 253 0.60 -11.68 -13.70
N ILE A 254 0.34 -12.20 -12.50
CA ILE A 254 -0.05 -13.60 -12.29
C ILE A 254 -1.46 -13.88 -12.82
N TYR A 255 -2.41 -12.97 -12.55
CA TYR A 255 -3.78 -13.11 -13.08
C TYR A 255 -3.78 -13.07 -14.59
N TYR A 256 -3.12 -12.08 -15.20
CA TYR A 256 -3.07 -11.92 -16.64
C TYR A 256 -2.35 -13.09 -17.33
N ALA A 257 -1.23 -13.56 -16.77
CA ALA A 257 -0.56 -14.77 -17.22
C ALA A 257 -1.49 -15.99 -17.19
N THR A 258 -2.30 -16.12 -16.15
CA THR A 258 -3.27 -17.21 -16.03
C THR A 258 -4.35 -17.13 -17.09
N LEU A 259 -4.85 -15.93 -17.41
CA LEU A 259 -5.84 -15.71 -18.48
C LEU A 259 -5.24 -16.05 -19.85
N LEU A 260 -4.02 -15.60 -20.15
CA LEU A 260 -3.30 -15.95 -21.38
C LEU A 260 -3.08 -17.47 -21.52
N PHE A 261 -2.72 -18.13 -20.42
CA PHE A 261 -2.48 -19.57 -20.41
C PHE A 261 -3.74 -20.39 -20.68
N LYS A 262 -4.90 -19.91 -20.22
CA LYS A 262 -6.20 -20.60 -20.36
C LYS A 262 -7.02 -20.13 -21.57
N GLY A 263 -6.72 -18.97 -22.14
CA GLY A 263 -7.55 -18.33 -23.15
C GLY A 263 -8.86 -17.74 -22.60
N GLU A 264 -8.86 -17.32 -21.33
CA GLU A 264 -10.04 -16.71 -20.69
C GLU A 264 -10.10 -15.20 -21.03
N GLY A 265 -11.01 -14.82 -21.93
CA GLY A 265 -11.17 -13.41 -22.34
C GLY A 265 -10.08 -12.86 -23.26
N VAL A 266 -9.04 -13.63 -23.55
CA VAL A 266 -7.93 -13.33 -24.47
C VAL A 266 -7.64 -14.55 -25.35
N VAL A 267 -6.96 -14.32 -26.47
CA VAL A 267 -6.42 -15.43 -27.27
C VAL A 267 -5.35 -16.14 -26.43
N PRO A 268 -5.41 -17.49 -26.32
CA PRO A 268 -4.42 -18.24 -25.55
C PRO A 268 -3.01 -18.02 -26.10
N ASN A 269 -2.07 -17.74 -25.21
CA ASN A 269 -0.66 -17.55 -25.54
C ASN A 269 0.22 -18.02 -24.38
N GLU A 270 0.62 -19.30 -24.40
CA GLU A 270 1.41 -19.91 -23.33
C GLU A 270 2.82 -19.33 -23.22
N ALA A 271 3.40 -18.90 -24.35
CA ALA A 271 4.72 -18.29 -24.35
C ALA A 271 4.72 -16.92 -23.65
N GLU A 272 3.74 -16.08 -23.97
CA GLU A 272 3.57 -14.79 -23.29
C GLU A 272 3.17 -14.98 -21.80
N ALA A 273 2.34 -15.98 -21.50
CA ALA A 273 2.01 -16.32 -20.12
C ALA A 273 3.27 -16.67 -19.30
N ALA A 274 4.20 -17.43 -19.89
CA ALA A 274 5.48 -17.76 -19.27
C ALA A 274 6.32 -16.51 -19.00
N ASP A 275 6.36 -15.54 -19.93
CA ASP A 275 7.07 -14.26 -19.74
C ASP A 275 6.50 -13.47 -18.55
N TRP A 276 5.18 -13.43 -18.41
CA TRP A 276 4.54 -12.75 -17.29
C TRP A 276 4.78 -13.46 -15.95
N PHE A 277 4.74 -14.80 -15.92
CA PHE A 277 5.11 -15.55 -14.71
C PHE A 277 6.58 -15.34 -14.35
N GLU A 278 7.49 -15.30 -15.33
CA GLU A 278 8.90 -15.02 -15.10
C GLU A 278 9.13 -13.62 -14.49
N ARG A 279 8.45 -12.59 -15.00
CA ARG A 279 8.50 -11.24 -14.43
C ARG A 279 8.02 -11.21 -12.98
N ALA A 280 6.94 -11.89 -12.66
CA ALA A 280 6.42 -11.98 -11.30
C ALA A 280 7.34 -12.82 -10.38
N ALA A 281 7.91 -13.91 -10.88
CA ALA A 281 8.86 -14.76 -10.17
C ALA A 281 10.16 -14.01 -9.87
N ALA A 282 10.66 -13.21 -10.82
CA ALA A 282 11.86 -12.35 -10.64
C ALA A 282 11.65 -11.29 -9.54
N LYS A 283 10.41 -10.95 -9.21
CA LYS A 283 10.06 -10.08 -8.07
C LYS A 283 9.83 -10.86 -6.76
N GLY A 284 10.22 -12.12 -6.73
CA GLY A 284 10.18 -12.94 -5.52
C GLY A 284 8.82 -13.60 -5.25
N ASN A 285 7.84 -13.55 -6.18
CA ASN A 285 6.53 -14.12 -5.90
C ASN A 285 6.53 -15.66 -6.00
N PRO A 286 6.21 -16.39 -4.90
CA PRO A 286 6.35 -17.86 -4.87
C PRO A 286 5.29 -18.60 -5.71
N ILE A 287 4.10 -18.01 -5.90
CA ILE A 287 3.06 -18.60 -6.77
C ILE A 287 3.55 -18.56 -8.23
N ALA A 288 4.12 -17.44 -8.64
CA ALA A 288 4.67 -17.30 -10.00
C ALA A 288 5.86 -18.26 -10.21
N MET A 289 6.74 -18.42 -9.22
CA MET A 289 7.86 -19.39 -9.28
C MET A 289 7.35 -20.80 -9.48
N ASN A 290 6.35 -21.25 -8.72
CA ASN A 290 5.76 -22.58 -8.89
C ASN A 290 5.08 -22.73 -10.26
N ARG A 291 4.37 -21.70 -10.76
CA ARG A 291 3.78 -21.73 -12.11
C ARG A 291 4.85 -21.85 -13.18
N LEU A 292 5.93 -21.08 -13.07
CA LEU A 292 7.06 -21.14 -14.00
C LEU A 292 7.76 -22.50 -13.95
N ALA A 293 7.96 -23.08 -12.77
CA ALA A 293 8.49 -24.43 -12.61
C ALA A 293 7.64 -25.48 -13.34
N ARG A 294 6.29 -25.39 -13.22
CA ARG A 294 5.38 -26.28 -13.96
C ARG A 294 5.44 -26.06 -15.47
N ILE A 295 5.65 -24.85 -15.93
CA ILE A 295 5.82 -24.53 -17.36
C ILE A 295 7.05 -25.24 -17.91
N TYR A 296 8.21 -25.12 -17.25
CA TYR A 296 9.42 -25.82 -17.65
C TYR A 296 9.33 -27.34 -17.53
N ALA A 297 8.66 -27.85 -16.49
CA ALA A 297 8.48 -29.30 -16.32
C ALA A 297 7.61 -29.95 -17.40
N ASN A 298 6.64 -29.23 -17.94
CA ASN A 298 5.66 -29.77 -18.90
C ASN A 298 5.86 -29.27 -20.35
N GLY A 299 6.79 -28.39 -20.60
CA GLY A 299 7.05 -27.86 -21.95
C GLY A 299 5.95 -26.95 -22.50
N ARG A 300 5.20 -26.25 -21.62
CA ARG A 300 4.08 -25.41 -22.02
C ARG A 300 4.50 -23.94 -22.07
N GLY A 301 4.68 -23.38 -23.27
CA GLY A 301 5.15 -22.02 -23.48
C GLY A 301 6.67 -21.84 -23.36
N ARG A 302 7.39 -22.85 -22.93
CA ARG A 302 8.84 -22.97 -22.90
C ARG A 302 9.23 -24.40 -23.25
N PRO A 303 10.45 -24.67 -23.78
CA PRO A 303 10.99 -26.01 -23.89
C PRO A 303 11.03 -26.70 -22.49
N ILE A 304 10.92 -28.03 -22.49
CA ILE A 304 11.09 -28.80 -21.26
C ILE A 304 12.50 -28.57 -20.72
N ASP A 305 12.57 -28.19 -19.45
CA ASP A 305 13.83 -28.02 -18.73
C ASP A 305 13.62 -28.40 -17.26
N THR A 306 14.02 -29.63 -16.90
CA THR A 306 13.85 -30.16 -15.55
C THR A 306 14.76 -29.52 -14.52
N ILE A 307 15.89 -28.94 -14.95
CA ILE A 307 16.84 -28.20 -14.12
C ILE A 307 16.22 -26.86 -13.71
N GLU A 308 15.74 -26.09 -14.70
CA GLU A 308 15.00 -24.85 -14.44
C GLU A 308 13.76 -25.11 -13.57
N ALA A 309 12.98 -26.14 -13.89
CA ALA A 309 11.80 -26.52 -13.10
C ALA A 309 12.15 -26.76 -11.63
N SER A 310 13.21 -27.53 -11.37
CA SER A 310 13.65 -27.85 -10.01
C SER A 310 14.18 -26.62 -9.29
N ALA A 311 14.94 -25.76 -9.97
CA ALA A 311 15.52 -24.55 -9.41
C ALA A 311 14.44 -23.53 -9.00
N TRP A 312 13.43 -23.30 -9.84
CA TRP A 312 12.31 -22.41 -9.48
C TRP A 312 11.44 -22.99 -8.38
N GLN A 313 11.16 -24.31 -8.40
CA GLN A 313 10.41 -24.97 -7.33
C GLN A 313 11.12 -24.91 -5.99
N PHE A 314 12.44 -25.00 -5.95
CA PHE A 314 13.23 -24.83 -4.74
C PHE A 314 12.92 -23.50 -4.03
N HIS A 315 12.90 -22.38 -4.78
CA HIS A 315 12.57 -21.06 -4.21
C HIS A 315 11.10 -20.94 -3.81
N ALA A 316 10.17 -21.51 -4.58
CA ALA A 316 8.75 -21.55 -4.22
C ALA A 316 8.53 -22.35 -2.92
N GLY A 317 9.19 -23.51 -2.80
CA GLY A 317 9.13 -24.39 -1.62
C GLY A 317 9.65 -23.72 -0.35
N ARG A 318 10.75 -22.98 -0.44
CA ARG A 318 11.29 -22.19 0.70
C ARG A 318 10.31 -21.13 1.22
N GLN A 319 9.36 -20.69 0.38
CA GLN A 319 8.31 -19.73 0.74
C GLN A 319 6.96 -20.42 0.99
N GLY A 320 6.97 -21.74 1.19
CA GLY A 320 5.79 -22.51 1.61
C GLY A 320 4.90 -23.02 0.46
N ILE A 321 5.28 -22.83 -0.81
CA ILE A 321 4.53 -23.41 -1.95
C ILE A 321 5.08 -24.79 -2.27
N LEU A 322 4.44 -25.80 -1.69
CA LEU A 322 4.80 -27.21 -1.93
C LEU A 322 4.08 -27.74 -3.17
N ASP A 323 4.80 -28.53 -3.97
CA ASP A 323 4.27 -29.20 -5.17
C ASP A 323 4.88 -30.60 -5.28
N SER A 324 4.10 -31.60 -4.85
CA SER A 324 4.56 -33.00 -4.79
C SER A 324 5.03 -33.56 -6.13
N LYS A 325 4.47 -33.09 -7.27
CA LYS A 325 4.90 -33.52 -8.61
C LYS A 325 6.26 -32.94 -8.97
N LEU A 326 6.49 -31.67 -8.69
CA LEU A 326 7.78 -31.02 -8.93
C LEU A 326 8.85 -31.51 -7.95
N GLU A 327 8.49 -31.84 -6.71
CA GLU A 327 9.40 -32.48 -5.75
C GLU A 327 9.80 -33.88 -6.22
N ALA A 328 8.84 -34.68 -6.72
CA ALA A 328 9.12 -36.00 -7.29
C ALA A 328 10.03 -35.89 -8.53
N LEU A 329 9.76 -34.91 -9.41
CA LEU A 329 10.62 -34.61 -10.55
C LEU A 329 12.05 -34.30 -10.10
N SER A 330 12.24 -33.42 -9.12
CA SER A 330 13.56 -33.04 -8.60
C SER A 330 14.30 -34.23 -8.01
N LYS A 331 13.62 -35.15 -7.33
CA LYS A 331 14.19 -36.39 -6.77
C LYS A 331 14.55 -37.41 -7.84
N SER A 332 13.91 -37.40 -9.01
CA SER A 332 14.18 -38.32 -10.12
C SER A 332 15.37 -37.88 -10.98
N LEU A 333 15.92 -36.71 -10.78
CA LEU A 333 17.09 -36.23 -11.49
C LEU A 333 18.35 -37.02 -11.11
N SER A 334 19.27 -37.19 -12.05
CA SER A 334 20.61 -37.74 -11.75
C SER A 334 21.36 -36.81 -10.78
N LEU A 335 22.39 -37.33 -10.11
CA LEU A 335 23.23 -36.53 -9.19
C LEU A 335 23.80 -35.31 -9.88
N GLU A 336 24.28 -35.45 -11.11
CA GLU A 336 24.82 -34.34 -11.93
C GLU A 336 23.72 -33.28 -12.21
N GLN A 337 22.51 -33.71 -12.58
CA GLN A 337 21.40 -32.80 -12.81
C GLN A 337 20.94 -32.10 -11.53
N GLN A 338 20.97 -32.79 -10.38
CA GLN A 338 20.65 -32.20 -9.07
C GLN A 338 21.68 -31.13 -8.69
N GLU A 339 22.95 -31.34 -8.98
CA GLU A 339 24.00 -30.35 -8.78
C GLU A 339 23.80 -29.12 -9.68
N GLN A 340 23.50 -29.35 -10.98
CA GLN A 340 23.17 -28.29 -11.92
C GLN A 340 21.93 -27.48 -11.46
N ALA A 341 20.87 -28.14 -10.99
CA ALA A 341 19.68 -27.50 -10.47
C ALA A 341 19.97 -26.68 -9.20
N SER A 342 20.82 -27.19 -8.31
CA SER A 342 21.26 -26.47 -7.12
C SER A 342 22.07 -25.20 -7.46
N LYS A 343 23.00 -25.31 -8.42
CA LYS A 343 23.76 -24.16 -8.94
C LYS A 343 22.83 -23.14 -9.57
N ARG A 344 21.87 -23.61 -10.39
CA ARG A 344 20.88 -22.74 -11.03
C ARG A 344 19.97 -22.05 -10.01
N ALA A 345 19.55 -22.74 -8.96
CA ALA A 345 18.79 -22.16 -7.85
C ALA A 345 19.61 -21.06 -7.14
N ALA A 346 20.90 -21.24 -6.95
CA ALA A 346 21.74 -20.20 -6.36
C ALA A 346 21.80 -18.94 -7.25
N GLU A 347 21.94 -19.09 -8.56
CA GLU A 347 21.93 -17.97 -9.53
C GLU A 347 20.57 -17.22 -9.50
N ILE A 348 19.47 -17.95 -9.49
CA ILE A 348 18.12 -17.39 -9.36
C ILE A 348 18.01 -16.65 -8.02
N GLY A 349 18.49 -17.24 -6.92
CA GLY A 349 18.49 -16.63 -5.60
C GLY A 349 19.14 -15.25 -5.56
N ILE A 350 20.31 -15.11 -6.20
CA ILE A 350 20.98 -13.81 -6.35
C ILE A 350 20.10 -12.82 -7.12
N LYS A 351 19.50 -13.25 -8.24
CA LYS A 351 18.66 -12.41 -9.10
C LYS A 351 17.42 -11.89 -8.38
N ILE A 352 16.81 -12.69 -7.51
CA ILE A 352 15.58 -12.33 -6.75
C ILE A 352 15.87 -11.72 -5.37
N GLY A 353 17.13 -11.51 -5.01
CA GLY A 353 17.52 -10.97 -3.70
C GLY A 353 17.22 -11.92 -2.53
N ALA A 354 17.15 -13.22 -2.77
CA ALA A 354 16.96 -14.22 -1.72
C ALA A 354 18.23 -14.38 -0.88
N SER A 355 18.07 -14.58 0.44
CA SER A 355 19.20 -14.88 1.33
C SER A 355 19.97 -16.10 0.82
N PRO A 356 21.33 -16.09 0.88
CA PRO A 356 22.15 -17.21 0.44
C PRO A 356 21.71 -18.52 1.06
N VAL A 357 21.69 -19.59 0.26
CA VAL A 357 21.50 -20.93 0.76
C VAL A 357 22.73 -21.28 1.57
N LEU A 358 22.60 -21.38 2.90
CA LEU A 358 23.64 -21.99 3.71
C LEU A 358 23.76 -23.44 3.25
N GLN A 359 24.84 -23.77 2.55
CA GLN A 359 25.17 -25.17 2.25
C GLN A 359 25.30 -25.90 3.59
N PRO A 360 24.69 -27.09 3.77
CA PRO A 360 24.98 -27.89 4.93
C PRO A 360 26.49 -28.13 4.95
N LYS A 361 27.15 -27.80 6.05
CA LYS A 361 28.56 -28.15 6.29
C LYS A 361 28.67 -29.66 6.10
N GLN A 362 29.52 -30.09 5.17
CA GLN A 362 29.89 -31.49 4.98
C GLN A 362 30.50 -32.08 6.25
#